data_3b28f86cc271a3deb3411892472e55af
#
_entry.id   3b28f86cc271a3deb3411892472e55af
#
_cell.length_a   1.000
_cell.length_b   1.000
_cell.length_c   1.000
_cell.angle_alpha   90.00
_cell.angle_beta   90.00
_cell.angle_gamma   90.00
#
_symmetry.space_group_name_H-M   'P 1'
#
loop_
_entity.id
_entity.type
_entity.pdbx_description
1 polymer ?
#
loop_
_entity_poly.entity_id
_entity_poly.type
_entity_poly.pdbx_seq_one_letter_code
_entity_poly.pdbx_strand_id
1 'polypeptide(L)'
;MTEPIKTRILLTLIAACTVLPLETHAAYRGDSDTGFQHLDFIENERREERANRLTPEQEKLLADVAAMEKYLRHPVTEDAPSPIAFEGDDLTYDERTGAFTAKGHVDIVQLAARRFQGDYVEGNTVSGDVSVPDRAHVLQLTEGAARVTLDGYRINYNYKTHEGTMEEAAGKVGGYYMTGKRFEFYPDKIVVYDGTQTKCSAEKPDYHLSADVAEVYPGNRMVLTNVKFWLKNKVIFARKRYEVDTSKPIQRNFPRAGYDSDDGLWVKQTFEHDLMPRVTARADIYATTNKGWRSHYDLDWANAGMRALLTYGVFEDGDNAWIKKEPSLTLSYGKRVGKTPVTYRLYSEYGRWYGSGIHSNHWQYGISVVHDTTPFHGFRIDLATGYSVTRESYDGSRVQGFDASAYLTKSFNDRFAAYVGAVYTQKSKQKSLFDYDQEDYSKVLQAGLSYRLDERNRIAVGTKYAVEPHKWTDVDYYWFHDLHCSQIILRYRSKQDSWKVKWEFTPW
;
A
#
# COMPACT_ATOMS: atom_id res chain seq x y z
N MET A 1 -13.90 22.49 29.09
CA MET A 1 -14.23 22.63 27.64
C MET A 1 -13.47 21.49 26.94
N THR A 2 -14.13 20.39 26.77
CA THR A 2 -13.57 19.14 26.24
C THR A 2 -14.03 19.03 24.79
N GLU A 3 -13.08 19.15 23.86
CA GLU A 3 -13.34 18.78 22.46
C GLU A 3 -13.63 17.27 22.38
N PRO A 4 -14.61 16.86 21.59
CA PRO A 4 -15.00 15.47 21.53
C PRO A 4 -13.91 14.64 20.83
N ILE A 5 -13.59 13.48 21.42
CA ILE A 5 -12.61 12.47 21.00
C ILE A 5 -12.71 12.10 19.50
N LYS A 6 -13.88 12.26 18.89
CA LYS A 6 -14.09 12.04 17.43
C LYS A 6 -13.19 12.89 16.54
N THR A 7 -12.82 14.08 16.98
CA THR A 7 -11.95 15.00 16.20
C THR A 7 -10.47 14.59 16.31
N ARG A 8 -10.07 13.98 17.41
CA ARG A 8 -8.68 13.51 17.60
C ARG A 8 -8.41 12.21 16.83
N ILE A 9 -9.36 11.28 16.76
CA ILE A 9 -9.23 10.03 15.96
C ILE A 9 -9.14 10.36 14.47
N LEU A 10 -9.86 11.38 13.99
CA LEU A 10 -9.77 11.81 12.58
C LEU A 10 -8.45 12.51 12.28
N LEU A 11 -7.88 13.24 13.22
CA LEU A 11 -6.59 13.94 13.05
C LEU A 11 -5.38 13.01 13.12
N THR A 12 -5.45 11.92 13.89
CA THR A 12 -4.34 10.94 13.99
C THR A 12 -4.30 10.00 12.78
N LEU A 13 -5.44 9.68 12.16
CA LEU A 13 -5.51 8.94 10.90
C LEU A 13 -4.97 9.75 9.70
N ILE A 14 -5.06 11.08 9.74
CA ILE A 14 -4.49 11.97 8.70
C ILE A 14 -2.96 12.09 8.85
N ALA A 15 -2.40 11.93 10.04
CA ALA A 15 -0.95 12.04 10.28
C ALA A 15 -0.15 10.80 9.86
N ALA A 16 -0.77 9.62 9.73
CA ALA A 16 -0.12 8.38 9.30
C ALA A 16 0.02 8.24 7.78
N CYS A 17 -0.70 9.05 6.99
CA CYS A 17 -0.65 9.03 5.51
C CYS A 17 0.45 9.89 4.89
N THR A 18 1.36 10.49 5.67
CA THR A 18 2.29 11.52 5.16
C THR A 18 3.71 11.05 4.86
N VAL A 19 3.97 9.75 4.74
CA VAL A 19 5.26 9.25 4.22
C VAL A 19 5.02 8.30 3.06
N LEU A 20 4.33 8.78 2.02
CA LEU A 20 4.53 8.18 0.70
C LEU A 20 5.92 8.61 0.22
N PRO A 21 6.77 7.69 -0.25
CA PRO A 21 7.97 8.09 -0.97
C PRO A 21 7.49 8.94 -2.15
N LEU A 22 7.84 10.22 -2.14
CA LEU A 22 7.67 11.11 -3.28
C LEU A 22 8.50 10.54 -4.42
N GLU A 23 7.90 9.63 -5.19
CA GLU A 23 8.44 9.25 -6.48
C GLU A 23 8.47 10.52 -7.34
N THR A 24 9.62 10.87 -7.84
CA THR A 24 9.82 12.00 -8.72
C THR A 24 8.90 11.90 -9.92
N HIS A 25 8.16 12.94 -10.25
CA HIS A 25 7.41 13.01 -11.51
C HIS A 25 8.31 12.78 -12.75
N ALA A 26 9.61 13.05 -12.63
CA ALA A 26 10.59 12.71 -13.67
C ALA A 26 10.93 11.21 -13.76
N ALA A 27 10.65 10.41 -12.72
CA ALA A 27 10.92 8.97 -12.71
C ALA A 27 9.68 8.10 -12.95
N TYR A 28 8.47 8.68 -12.92
CA TYR A 28 7.22 7.97 -13.19
C TYR A 28 6.70 8.29 -14.60
N ARG A 29 7.45 7.94 -15.60
CA ARG A 29 6.92 7.66 -16.93
C ARG A 29 6.26 6.29 -16.86
N GLY A 30 5.10 6.24 -16.18
CA GLY A 30 4.32 5.03 -16.03
C GLY A 30 3.61 4.66 -17.33
N ASP A 31 2.97 3.52 -17.35
CA ASP A 31 2.20 2.91 -18.46
C ASP A 31 1.13 3.80 -19.12
N SER A 32 1.01 5.08 -18.76
CA SER A 32 -0.03 5.98 -19.27
C SER A 32 0.45 7.43 -19.38
N ASP A 33 0.53 7.92 -20.60
CA ASP A 33 0.80 9.32 -20.89
C ASP A 33 -0.42 10.25 -20.72
N THR A 34 -1.57 9.71 -20.32
CA THR A 34 -2.83 10.44 -20.24
C THR A 34 -3.15 11.03 -18.87
N GLY A 35 -2.29 10.84 -17.85
CA GLY A 35 -2.58 11.27 -16.48
C GLY A 35 -3.52 10.32 -15.72
N PHE A 36 -3.74 9.12 -16.22
CA PHE A 36 -4.67 8.13 -15.67
C PHE A 36 -4.35 7.74 -14.21
N GLN A 37 -3.07 7.85 -13.78
CA GLN A 37 -2.63 7.60 -12.40
C GLN A 37 -3.42 8.39 -11.34
N HIS A 38 -3.99 9.55 -11.69
CA HIS A 38 -4.83 10.32 -10.78
C HIS A 38 -6.15 9.59 -10.44
N LEU A 39 -6.70 8.80 -11.38
CA LEU A 39 -7.87 7.95 -11.12
C LEU A 39 -7.51 6.70 -10.33
N ASP A 40 -6.37 6.09 -10.60
CA ASP A 40 -5.88 4.93 -9.85
C ASP A 40 -5.61 5.30 -8.40
N PHE A 41 -5.13 6.51 -8.14
CA PHE A 41 -4.96 7.02 -6.79
C PHE A 41 -6.28 7.05 -6.01
N ILE A 42 -7.35 7.61 -6.59
CA ILE A 42 -8.69 7.61 -5.97
C ILE A 42 -9.19 6.19 -5.72
N GLU A 43 -8.99 5.29 -6.68
CA GLU A 43 -9.45 3.91 -6.51
C GLU A 43 -8.69 3.19 -5.40
N ASN A 44 -7.41 3.45 -5.25
CA ASN A 44 -6.62 2.92 -4.15
C ASN A 44 -7.09 3.47 -2.78
N GLU A 45 -7.36 4.77 -2.66
CA GLU A 45 -7.96 5.34 -1.44
C GLU A 45 -9.30 4.67 -1.10
N ARG A 46 -10.20 4.52 -2.07
CA ARG A 46 -11.49 3.85 -1.87
C ARG A 46 -11.33 2.40 -1.39
N ARG A 47 -10.30 1.71 -1.87
CA ARG A 47 -9.98 0.34 -1.42
C ARG A 47 -9.47 0.35 0.01
N GLU A 48 -8.55 1.25 0.35
CA GLU A 48 -8.04 1.42 1.70
C GLU A 48 -9.14 1.80 2.69
N GLU A 49 -10.03 2.72 2.32
CA GLU A 49 -11.18 3.10 3.12
C GLU A 49 -12.10 1.90 3.39
N ARG A 50 -12.40 1.09 2.35
CA ARG A 50 -13.20 -0.14 2.52
C ARG A 50 -12.51 -1.16 3.42
N ALA A 51 -11.21 -1.38 3.25
CA ALA A 51 -10.42 -2.31 4.06
C ALA A 51 -10.33 -1.88 5.53
N ASN A 52 -10.36 -0.56 5.77
CA ASN A 52 -10.26 0.04 7.10
C ASN A 52 -11.63 0.33 7.76
N ARG A 53 -12.73 0.16 7.03
CA ARG A 53 -14.08 0.35 7.58
C ARG A 53 -14.29 -0.62 8.73
N LEU A 54 -14.84 -0.12 9.82
CA LEU A 54 -15.22 -0.95 10.94
C LEU A 54 -16.41 -1.84 10.56
N THR A 55 -16.39 -3.07 11.04
CA THR A 55 -17.56 -3.95 10.96
C THR A 55 -18.59 -3.50 12.02
N PRO A 56 -19.89 -3.85 11.87
CA PRO A 56 -20.89 -3.54 12.88
C PRO A 56 -20.52 -4.04 14.29
N GLU A 57 -19.85 -5.19 14.40
CA GLU A 57 -19.35 -5.73 15.67
C GLU A 57 -18.23 -4.86 16.26
N GLN A 58 -17.34 -4.36 15.43
CA GLN A 58 -16.27 -3.44 15.84
C GLN A 58 -16.84 -2.08 16.30
N GLU A 59 -17.84 -1.56 15.58
CA GLU A 59 -18.56 -0.34 15.99
C GLU A 59 -19.27 -0.54 17.32
N LYS A 60 -19.93 -1.70 17.52
CA LYS A 60 -20.57 -2.07 18.79
C LYS A 60 -19.54 -2.10 19.92
N LEU A 61 -18.39 -2.76 19.73
CA LEU A 61 -17.35 -2.79 20.75
C LEU A 61 -16.91 -1.38 21.18
N LEU A 62 -16.68 -0.46 20.23
CA LEU A 62 -16.30 0.90 20.56
C LEU A 62 -17.41 1.67 21.27
N ALA A 63 -18.68 1.43 20.94
CA ALA A 63 -19.83 2.02 21.62
C ALA A 63 -19.94 1.51 23.06
N ASP A 64 -19.74 0.21 23.29
CA ASP A 64 -19.78 -0.41 24.62
C ASP A 64 -18.63 0.12 25.49
N VAL A 65 -17.41 0.24 24.96
CA VAL A 65 -16.28 0.86 25.66
C VAL A 65 -16.59 2.32 26.03
N ALA A 66 -17.14 3.11 25.11
CA ALA A 66 -17.52 4.49 25.38
C ALA A 66 -18.65 4.60 26.42
N ALA A 67 -19.54 3.60 26.49
CA ALA A 67 -20.53 3.52 27.54
C ALA A 67 -19.89 3.19 28.90
N MET A 68 -18.97 2.23 28.96
CA MET A 68 -18.22 1.92 30.18
C MET A 68 -17.46 3.12 30.73
N GLU A 69 -16.79 3.90 29.89
CA GLU A 69 -16.05 5.11 30.29
C GLU A 69 -16.91 6.12 31.05
N LYS A 70 -18.21 6.24 30.71
CA LYS A 70 -19.13 7.15 31.37
C LYS A 70 -19.46 6.75 32.82
N TYR A 71 -19.32 5.47 33.15
CA TYR A 71 -19.59 4.97 34.52
C TYR A 71 -18.35 5.00 35.41
N LEU A 72 -17.17 5.27 34.86
CA LEU A 72 -15.95 5.40 35.64
C LEU A 72 -15.97 6.69 36.47
N ARG A 73 -15.84 6.57 37.79
CA ARG A 73 -15.79 7.73 38.71
C ARG A 73 -14.45 8.47 38.65
N HIS A 74 -13.39 7.80 38.21
CA HIS A 74 -12.04 8.35 38.08
C HIS A 74 -11.42 7.88 36.76
N PRO A 75 -10.56 8.69 36.13
CA PRO A 75 -9.78 8.25 34.99
C PRO A 75 -8.94 7.01 35.34
N VAL A 76 -8.90 6.03 34.47
CA VAL A 76 -8.00 4.87 34.62
C VAL A 76 -6.58 5.36 34.43
N THR A 77 -5.70 5.14 35.38
CA THR A 77 -4.27 5.43 35.26
C THR A 77 -3.60 4.37 34.39
N GLU A 78 -2.52 4.72 33.69
CA GLU A 78 -1.80 3.80 32.81
C GLU A 78 -1.36 2.49 33.48
N ASP A 79 -1.10 2.53 34.80
CA ASP A 79 -0.66 1.39 35.60
C ASP A 79 -1.82 0.57 36.21
N ALA A 80 -3.08 1.01 36.05
CA ALA A 80 -4.23 0.29 36.62
C ALA A 80 -4.74 -0.77 35.63
N PRO A 81 -5.17 -1.96 36.12
CA PRO A 81 -5.81 -2.94 35.25
C PRO A 81 -7.03 -2.35 34.56
N SER A 82 -7.14 -2.53 33.25
CA SER A 82 -8.30 -2.05 32.50
C SER A 82 -9.59 -2.67 33.02
N PRO A 83 -10.62 -1.88 33.36
CA PRO A 83 -11.92 -2.37 33.78
C PRO A 83 -12.52 -3.35 32.78
N ILE A 84 -13.27 -4.32 33.31
CA ILE A 84 -13.94 -5.38 32.55
C ILE A 84 -15.42 -5.37 32.89
N ALA A 85 -16.27 -5.50 31.87
CA ALA A 85 -17.69 -5.80 32.03
C ALA A 85 -17.95 -7.22 31.51
N PHE A 86 -18.78 -7.97 32.20
CA PHE A 86 -19.24 -9.29 31.76
C PHE A 86 -20.75 -9.34 31.71
N GLU A 87 -21.28 -9.98 30.68
CA GLU A 87 -22.68 -10.35 30.52
C GLU A 87 -22.77 -11.84 30.25
N GLY A 88 -23.86 -12.48 30.68
CA GLY A 88 -24.18 -13.89 30.47
C GLY A 88 -25.53 -14.22 31.06
N ASP A 89 -26.13 -15.35 30.64
CA ASP A 89 -27.43 -15.78 31.16
C ASP A 89 -27.34 -16.16 32.65
N ASP A 90 -26.22 -16.80 33.03
CA ASP A 90 -25.90 -17.16 34.43
C ASP A 90 -24.49 -16.68 34.76
N LEU A 91 -24.34 -15.91 35.85
CA LEU A 91 -23.06 -15.41 36.35
C LEU A 91 -22.88 -15.80 37.83
N THR A 92 -21.77 -16.44 38.13
CA THR A 92 -21.33 -16.73 39.50
C THR A 92 -20.01 -15.99 39.74
N TYR A 93 -19.93 -15.25 40.87
CA TYR A 93 -18.73 -14.52 41.28
C TYR A 93 -18.48 -14.72 42.79
N ASP A 94 -17.24 -15.08 43.13
CA ASP A 94 -16.77 -15.17 44.51
C ASP A 94 -15.90 -13.93 44.84
N GLU A 95 -16.44 -13.00 45.59
CA GLU A 95 -15.75 -11.74 45.95
C GLU A 95 -14.46 -12.00 46.76
N ARG A 96 -14.36 -13.10 47.51
CA ARG A 96 -13.18 -13.39 48.31
C ARG A 96 -12.00 -13.89 47.49
N THR A 97 -12.27 -14.69 46.49
CA THR A 97 -11.24 -15.32 45.64
C THR A 97 -11.07 -14.60 44.29
N GLY A 98 -12.05 -13.81 43.89
CA GLY A 98 -12.10 -13.17 42.57
C GLY A 98 -12.47 -14.15 41.44
N ALA A 99 -12.80 -15.42 41.77
CA ALA A 99 -13.17 -16.38 40.74
C ALA A 99 -14.57 -16.10 40.20
N PHE A 100 -14.74 -16.29 38.90
CA PHE A 100 -16.04 -16.16 38.25
C PHE A 100 -16.26 -17.26 37.22
N THR A 101 -17.54 -17.60 37.02
CA THR A 101 -17.97 -18.38 35.86
C THR A 101 -19.20 -17.73 35.23
N ALA A 102 -19.24 -17.69 33.91
CA ALA A 102 -20.37 -17.18 33.15
C ALA A 102 -20.83 -18.26 32.16
N LYS A 103 -22.14 -18.39 31.95
CA LYS A 103 -22.75 -19.38 31.05
C LYS A 103 -23.83 -18.73 30.23
N GLY A 104 -23.99 -19.22 28.99
CA GLY A 104 -24.98 -18.76 28.03
C GLY A 104 -24.72 -17.35 27.52
N HIS A 105 -24.48 -17.20 26.22
CA HIS A 105 -24.27 -15.92 25.52
C HIS A 105 -23.28 -15.00 26.23
N VAL A 106 -22.17 -15.55 26.70
CA VAL A 106 -21.20 -14.78 27.49
C VAL A 106 -20.51 -13.75 26.61
N ASP A 107 -20.54 -12.50 27.06
CA ASP A 107 -19.87 -11.35 26.42
C ASP A 107 -19.02 -10.62 27.47
N ILE A 108 -17.70 -10.60 27.25
CA ILE A 108 -16.73 -9.91 28.11
C ILE A 108 -16.13 -8.77 27.34
N VAL A 109 -16.32 -7.54 27.84
CA VAL A 109 -15.76 -6.32 27.25
C VAL A 109 -14.72 -5.72 28.19
N GLN A 110 -13.51 -5.49 27.70
CA GLN A 110 -12.44 -4.78 28.39
C GLN A 110 -12.35 -3.34 27.89
N LEU A 111 -12.13 -2.38 28.78
CA LEU A 111 -12.03 -0.96 28.44
C LEU A 111 -10.93 -0.67 27.40
N ALA A 112 -9.88 -1.49 27.32
CA ALA A 112 -8.84 -1.44 26.29
C ALA A 112 -9.32 -1.86 24.89
N ALA A 113 -10.63 -1.81 24.60
CA ALA A 113 -11.28 -2.19 23.36
C ALA A 113 -11.00 -3.64 22.93
N ARG A 114 -11.17 -4.56 23.87
CA ARG A 114 -11.16 -6.01 23.63
C ARG A 114 -12.50 -6.63 24.02
N ARG A 115 -12.89 -7.66 23.28
CA ARG A 115 -14.10 -8.45 23.53
C ARG A 115 -13.78 -9.92 23.38
N PHE A 116 -14.32 -10.72 24.29
CA PHE A 116 -14.30 -12.19 24.26
C PHE A 116 -15.74 -12.68 24.36
N GLN A 117 -16.14 -13.58 23.48
CA GLN A 117 -17.48 -14.16 23.47
C GLN A 117 -17.39 -15.67 23.41
N GLY A 118 -18.32 -16.37 24.11
CA GLY A 118 -18.42 -17.80 24.12
C GLY A 118 -19.66 -18.25 24.88
N ASP A 119 -19.93 -19.56 24.92
CA ASP A 119 -21.07 -20.09 25.66
C ASP A 119 -20.75 -20.37 27.14
N TYR A 120 -19.48 -20.59 27.45
CA TYR A 120 -18.99 -20.79 28.82
C TYR A 120 -17.64 -20.07 28.96
N VAL A 121 -17.52 -19.31 30.03
CA VAL A 121 -16.28 -18.61 30.39
C VAL A 121 -16.04 -18.76 31.89
N GLU A 122 -14.81 -19.06 32.25
CA GLU A 122 -14.33 -19.04 33.64
C GLU A 122 -13.09 -18.14 33.75
N GLY A 123 -12.87 -17.60 34.93
CA GLY A 123 -11.70 -16.76 35.15
C GLY A 123 -11.55 -16.28 36.57
N ASN A 124 -10.58 -15.40 36.76
CA ASN A 124 -10.27 -14.81 38.05
C ASN A 124 -9.85 -13.33 37.91
N THR A 125 -10.59 -12.47 38.58
CA THR A 125 -10.35 -11.04 38.56
C THR A 125 -9.08 -10.61 39.31
N VAL A 126 -8.62 -11.45 40.27
CA VAL A 126 -7.40 -11.17 41.03
C VAL A 126 -6.16 -11.57 40.25
N SER A 127 -6.12 -12.74 39.61
CA SER A 127 -5.00 -13.14 38.75
C SER A 127 -5.05 -12.49 37.36
N GLY A 128 -6.22 -12.19 36.84
CA GLY A 128 -6.43 -11.64 35.50
C GLY A 128 -6.67 -12.72 34.44
N ASP A 129 -6.80 -13.99 34.82
CA ASP A 129 -6.97 -15.10 33.91
C ASP A 129 -8.43 -15.22 33.44
N VAL A 130 -8.59 -15.48 32.14
CA VAL A 130 -9.88 -15.79 31.48
C VAL A 130 -9.68 -17.02 30.61
N SER A 131 -10.57 -18.01 30.73
CA SER A 131 -10.57 -19.23 29.93
C SER A 131 -11.93 -19.45 29.27
N VAL A 132 -11.93 -19.74 27.99
CA VAL A 132 -13.08 -20.16 27.20
C VAL A 132 -12.74 -21.56 26.65
N PRO A 133 -13.20 -22.65 27.26
CA PRO A 133 -12.76 -24.00 26.89
C PRO A 133 -13.31 -24.49 25.54
N ASP A 134 -14.42 -23.94 25.11
CA ASP A 134 -15.08 -24.28 23.85
C ASP A 134 -14.78 -23.26 22.76
N ARG A 135 -15.75 -23.01 21.88
CA ARG A 135 -15.65 -22.03 20.84
C ARG A 135 -15.61 -20.62 21.42
N ALA A 136 -14.66 -19.83 20.97
CA ALA A 136 -14.48 -18.44 21.36
C ALA A 136 -14.40 -17.52 20.15
N HIS A 137 -14.98 -16.33 20.28
CA HIS A 137 -14.80 -15.22 19.38
C HIS A 137 -14.01 -14.11 20.08
N VAL A 138 -12.96 -13.61 19.42
CA VAL A 138 -12.07 -12.57 19.97
C VAL A 138 -12.05 -11.37 19.04
N LEU A 139 -12.31 -10.20 19.61
CA LEU A 139 -12.23 -8.92 18.90
C LEU A 139 -11.31 -7.99 19.68
N GLN A 140 -10.31 -7.40 19.01
CA GLN A 140 -9.37 -6.42 19.58
C GLN A 140 -9.22 -5.22 18.68
N LEU A 141 -9.42 -4.03 19.25
CA LEU A 141 -9.24 -2.74 18.59
C LEU A 141 -8.35 -1.80 19.42
N THR A 142 -7.55 -2.35 20.33
CA THR A 142 -6.64 -1.60 21.21
C THR A 142 -5.74 -0.71 20.38
N GLU A 143 -5.62 0.57 20.76
CA GLU A 143 -4.75 1.54 20.11
C GLU A 143 -3.28 1.07 20.18
N GLY A 144 -2.55 1.20 19.08
CA GLY A 144 -1.14 0.76 18.97
C GLY A 144 -0.95 -0.74 18.78
N ALA A 145 -2.01 -1.57 18.88
CA ALA A 145 -1.96 -3.00 18.63
C ALA A 145 -2.56 -3.36 17.24
N ALA A 146 -2.31 -4.59 16.78
CA ALA A 146 -3.01 -5.10 15.61
C ALA A 146 -4.51 -5.19 15.88
N ARG A 147 -5.34 -4.83 14.89
CA ARG A 147 -6.76 -5.20 14.92
C ARG A 147 -6.87 -6.70 14.78
N VAL A 148 -7.61 -7.34 15.68
CA VAL A 148 -7.81 -8.80 15.68
C VAL A 148 -9.29 -9.10 15.66
N THR A 149 -9.69 -10.04 14.80
CA THR A 149 -11.00 -10.67 14.79
C THR A 149 -10.75 -12.15 14.53
N LEU A 150 -10.88 -13.00 15.54
CA LEU A 150 -10.57 -14.42 15.47
C LEU A 150 -11.71 -15.26 16.03
N ASP A 151 -12.02 -16.32 15.32
CA ASP A 151 -12.84 -17.44 15.79
C ASP A 151 -11.96 -18.65 16.00
N GLY A 152 -12.08 -19.34 17.11
CA GLY A 152 -11.31 -20.54 17.41
C GLY A 152 -11.77 -21.23 18.68
N TYR A 153 -10.91 -22.03 19.26
CA TYR A 153 -11.23 -22.88 20.40
C TYR A 153 -10.21 -22.71 21.52
N ARG A 154 -10.61 -23.05 22.73
CA ARG A 154 -9.74 -23.16 23.91
C ARG A 154 -8.85 -21.95 24.12
N ILE A 155 -9.47 -20.79 24.29
CA ILE A 155 -8.71 -19.57 24.61
C ILE A 155 -8.37 -19.55 26.10
N ASN A 156 -7.12 -19.29 26.41
CA ASN A 156 -6.65 -18.92 27.75
C ASN A 156 -5.92 -17.59 27.60
N TYR A 157 -6.37 -16.58 28.33
CA TYR A 157 -5.84 -15.23 28.18
C TYR A 157 -5.76 -14.54 29.54
N ASN A 158 -4.63 -13.88 29.78
CA ASN A 158 -4.45 -13.04 30.96
C ASN A 158 -4.52 -11.57 30.55
N TYR A 159 -5.57 -10.88 31.00
CA TYR A 159 -5.80 -9.48 30.60
C TYR A 159 -4.91 -8.47 31.34
N LYS A 160 -4.14 -8.88 32.34
CA LYS A 160 -3.15 -8.05 33.03
C LYS A 160 -1.78 -8.11 32.35
N THR A 161 -1.34 -9.30 31.97
CA THR A 161 -0.07 -9.50 31.27
C THR A 161 -0.20 -9.35 29.76
N HIS A 162 -1.44 -9.42 29.22
CA HIS A 162 -1.73 -9.44 27.78
C HIS A 162 -1.16 -10.64 27.05
N GLU A 163 -0.97 -11.74 27.75
CA GLU A 163 -0.50 -13.01 27.21
C GLU A 163 -1.64 -14.04 27.15
N GLY A 164 -1.56 -14.93 26.19
CA GLY A 164 -2.57 -15.97 26.06
C GLY A 164 -2.34 -16.90 24.90
N THR A 165 -3.23 -17.88 24.80
CA THR A 165 -3.23 -18.90 23.74
C THR A 165 -4.64 -19.13 23.21
N MET A 166 -4.76 -19.48 21.93
CA MET A 166 -6.01 -19.89 21.29
C MET A 166 -5.70 -21.00 20.29
N GLU A 167 -6.51 -22.03 20.22
CA GLU A 167 -6.30 -23.17 19.34
C GLU A 167 -7.26 -23.15 18.15
N GLU A 168 -6.82 -23.74 17.02
CA GLU A 168 -7.59 -23.91 15.78
C GLU A 168 -8.34 -22.64 15.38
N ALA A 169 -7.61 -21.51 15.36
CA ALA A 169 -8.23 -20.24 15.12
C ALA A 169 -8.10 -19.80 13.64
N ALA A 170 -9.11 -19.07 13.21
CA ALA A 170 -9.17 -18.44 11.90
C ALA A 170 -9.79 -17.05 12.01
N GLY A 171 -9.28 -16.11 11.19
CA GLY A 171 -9.83 -14.77 11.16
C GLY A 171 -8.87 -13.73 10.60
N LYS A 172 -8.98 -12.49 11.07
CA LYS A 172 -8.21 -11.37 10.57
C LYS A 172 -7.29 -10.80 11.65
N VAL A 173 -5.99 -10.71 11.34
CA VAL A 173 -4.97 -10.07 12.19
C VAL A 173 -4.33 -8.95 11.38
N GLY A 174 -4.58 -7.71 11.75
CA GLY A 174 -4.21 -6.54 10.95
C GLY A 174 -4.88 -6.59 9.56
N GLY A 175 -4.06 -6.50 8.52
CA GLY A 175 -4.52 -6.58 7.12
C GLY A 175 -4.52 -8.01 6.53
N TYR A 176 -4.31 -9.06 7.35
CA TYR A 176 -4.16 -10.44 6.85
C TYR A 176 -5.25 -11.36 7.37
N TYR A 177 -5.80 -12.21 6.51
CA TYR A 177 -6.59 -13.36 6.88
C TYR A 177 -5.62 -14.47 7.25
N MET A 178 -5.75 -14.99 8.46
CA MET A 178 -4.85 -15.98 9.04
C MET A 178 -5.64 -17.18 9.55
N THR A 179 -5.07 -18.36 9.40
CA THR A 179 -5.50 -19.57 10.09
C THR A 179 -4.30 -20.18 10.79
N GLY A 180 -4.49 -20.92 11.86
CA GLY A 180 -3.42 -21.61 12.55
C GLY A 180 -3.93 -22.63 13.53
N LYS A 181 -3.13 -23.65 13.83
CA LYS A 181 -3.45 -24.64 14.85
C LYS A 181 -3.37 -24.04 16.25
N ARG A 182 -2.46 -23.09 16.45
CA ARG A 182 -2.29 -22.41 17.73
C ARG A 182 -1.84 -20.97 17.50
N PHE A 183 -2.46 -20.07 18.22
CA PHE A 183 -2.08 -18.66 18.34
C PHE A 183 -1.57 -18.43 19.76
N GLU A 184 -0.47 -17.70 19.89
CA GLU A 184 0.05 -17.18 21.15
C GLU A 184 0.06 -15.66 21.08
N PHE A 185 -0.56 -15.04 22.06
CA PHE A 185 -0.63 -13.58 22.18
C PHE A 185 0.42 -13.13 23.19
N TYR A 186 1.16 -12.09 22.81
CA TYR A 186 2.12 -11.37 23.63
C TYR A 186 1.85 -9.88 23.56
N PRO A 187 2.36 -9.06 24.49
CA PRO A 187 2.15 -7.60 24.47
C PRO A 187 2.62 -6.93 23.17
N ASP A 188 3.68 -7.42 22.56
CA ASP A 188 4.37 -6.84 21.40
C ASP A 188 4.20 -7.64 20.11
N LYS A 189 3.72 -8.88 20.17
CA LYS A 189 3.58 -9.75 18.99
C LYS A 189 2.48 -10.81 19.14
N ILE A 190 2.11 -11.38 18.00
CA ILE A 190 1.29 -12.59 17.92
C ILE A 190 2.12 -13.66 17.19
N VAL A 191 2.17 -14.87 17.76
CA VAL A 191 2.84 -16.03 17.14
C VAL A 191 1.79 -17.04 16.70
N VAL A 192 1.87 -17.48 15.45
CA VAL A 192 0.93 -18.44 14.86
C VAL A 192 1.70 -19.67 14.42
N TYR A 193 1.28 -20.84 14.86
CA TYR A 193 1.89 -22.12 14.53
C TYR A 193 1.04 -22.89 13.52
N ASP A 194 1.73 -23.56 12.58
CA ASP A 194 1.12 -24.37 11.51
C ASP A 194 0.00 -23.61 10.79
N GLY A 195 0.31 -22.38 10.37
CA GLY A 195 -0.70 -21.46 9.89
C GLY A 195 -0.61 -21.13 8.42
N THR A 196 -1.67 -20.51 7.95
CA THR A 196 -1.71 -19.86 6.63
C THR A 196 -2.00 -18.38 6.78
N GLN A 197 -1.52 -17.59 5.83
CA GLN A 197 -1.88 -16.19 5.72
C GLN A 197 -2.14 -15.78 4.28
N THR A 198 -3.09 -14.88 4.08
CA THR A 198 -3.38 -14.27 2.79
C THR A 198 -3.97 -12.86 2.98
N LYS A 199 -3.89 -12.03 1.97
CA LYS A 199 -4.66 -10.78 1.89
C LYS A 199 -5.93 -10.92 1.06
N CYS A 200 -6.12 -12.06 0.44
CA CYS A 200 -7.33 -12.37 -0.30
C CYS A 200 -8.51 -12.58 0.65
N SER A 201 -9.59 -11.83 0.45
CA SER A 201 -10.81 -11.92 1.25
C SER A 201 -11.73 -13.08 0.86
N ALA A 202 -11.40 -13.85 -0.18
CA ALA A 202 -12.20 -14.98 -0.60
C ALA A 202 -12.11 -16.13 0.41
N GLU A 203 -13.22 -16.82 0.65
CA GLU A 203 -13.29 -18.02 1.51
C GLU A 203 -12.27 -19.09 1.09
N LYS A 204 -12.06 -19.23 -0.23
CA LYS A 204 -10.98 -20.05 -0.82
C LYS A 204 -10.04 -19.13 -1.57
N PRO A 205 -8.96 -18.65 -0.92
CA PRO A 205 -8.06 -17.71 -1.55
C PRO A 205 -7.28 -18.35 -2.71
N ASP A 206 -7.11 -17.60 -3.81
CA ASP A 206 -6.32 -18.06 -4.96
C ASP A 206 -4.84 -18.18 -4.61
N TYR A 207 -4.36 -17.43 -3.61
CA TYR A 207 -3.00 -17.50 -3.10
C TYR A 207 -2.95 -17.39 -1.58
N HIS A 208 -2.01 -18.08 -0.97
CA HIS A 208 -1.67 -17.95 0.44
C HIS A 208 -0.22 -18.33 0.70
N LEU A 209 0.29 -17.87 1.82
CA LEU A 209 1.52 -18.38 2.41
C LEU A 209 1.15 -19.39 3.51
N SER A 210 1.80 -20.53 3.55
CA SER A 210 1.79 -21.41 4.72
C SER A 210 3.14 -21.36 5.42
N ALA A 211 3.17 -21.42 6.74
CA ALA A 211 4.38 -21.39 7.54
C ALA A 211 4.24 -22.28 8.76
N ASP A 212 5.35 -22.87 9.21
CA ASP A 212 5.39 -23.60 10.47
C ASP A 212 5.23 -22.62 11.65
N VAL A 213 5.85 -21.44 11.54
CA VAL A 213 5.73 -20.35 12.53
C VAL A 213 5.61 -19.02 11.80
N ALA A 214 4.66 -18.18 12.22
CA ALA A 214 4.52 -16.80 11.81
C ALA A 214 4.54 -15.87 13.02
N GLU A 215 5.55 -15.02 13.15
CA GLU A 215 5.62 -13.98 14.18
C GLU A 215 5.15 -12.65 13.57
N VAL A 216 4.05 -12.12 14.08
CA VAL A 216 3.44 -10.86 13.63
C VAL A 216 3.75 -9.77 14.64
N TYR A 217 4.55 -8.80 14.26
CA TYR A 217 4.82 -7.57 15.03
C TYR A 217 3.96 -6.45 14.46
N PRO A 218 2.91 -6.02 15.18
CA PRO A 218 1.95 -5.06 14.64
C PRO A 218 2.58 -3.75 14.17
N GLY A 219 2.22 -3.32 12.95
CA GLY A 219 2.73 -2.05 12.38
C GLY A 219 4.23 -2.03 12.09
N ASN A 220 4.93 -3.16 12.20
CA ASN A 220 6.37 -3.26 11.99
C ASN A 220 6.69 -4.32 10.93
N ARG A 221 6.65 -5.59 11.28
CA ARG A 221 7.05 -6.69 10.39
C ARG A 221 6.32 -7.99 10.72
N MET A 222 6.41 -8.92 9.80
CA MET A 222 6.03 -10.31 10.00
C MET A 222 7.18 -11.22 9.56
N VAL A 223 7.54 -12.19 10.41
CA VAL A 223 8.60 -13.16 10.14
C VAL A 223 8.00 -14.55 10.03
N LEU A 224 8.21 -15.20 8.89
CA LEU A 224 7.69 -16.52 8.58
C LEU A 224 8.83 -17.53 8.49
N THR A 225 8.67 -18.69 9.13
CA THR A 225 9.64 -19.78 9.12
C THR A 225 9.08 -20.98 8.36
N ASN A 226 9.92 -21.60 7.51
CA ASN A 226 9.56 -22.71 6.61
C ASN A 226 8.36 -22.38 5.72
N VAL A 227 8.42 -21.21 5.09
CA VAL A 227 7.32 -20.66 4.32
C VAL A 227 7.21 -21.31 2.94
N LYS A 228 5.96 -21.57 2.51
CA LYS A 228 5.61 -21.97 1.16
C LYS A 228 4.58 -21.01 0.59
N PHE A 229 4.83 -20.53 -0.62
CA PHE A 229 3.85 -19.75 -1.37
C PHE A 229 3.02 -20.68 -2.25
N TRP A 230 1.72 -20.61 -2.06
CA TRP A 230 0.74 -21.40 -2.80
C TRP A 230 -0.02 -20.51 -3.78
N LEU A 231 -0.17 -21.00 -4.99
CA LEU A 231 -1.12 -20.49 -5.97
C LEU A 231 -2.14 -21.60 -6.23
N LYS A 232 -3.38 -21.37 -5.78
CA LYS A 232 -4.40 -22.43 -5.65
C LYS A 232 -3.82 -23.61 -4.85
N ASN A 233 -3.68 -24.78 -5.47
CA ASN A 233 -3.23 -26.02 -4.83
C ASN A 233 -1.77 -26.35 -5.15
N LYS A 234 -0.99 -25.44 -5.75
CA LYS A 234 0.40 -25.68 -6.16
C LYS A 234 1.36 -24.81 -5.38
N VAL A 235 2.40 -25.41 -4.81
CA VAL A 235 3.54 -24.67 -4.25
C VAL A 235 4.37 -24.11 -5.39
N ILE A 236 4.52 -22.78 -5.42
CA ILE A 236 5.30 -22.07 -6.45
C ILE A 236 6.74 -21.89 -5.99
N PHE A 237 6.93 -21.56 -4.71
CA PHE A 237 8.26 -21.51 -4.09
C PHE A 237 8.19 -21.82 -2.59
N ALA A 238 9.34 -22.18 -2.02
CA ALA A 238 9.51 -22.39 -0.59
C ALA A 238 10.80 -21.73 -0.11
N ARG A 239 10.81 -21.22 1.12
CA ARG A 239 11.97 -20.60 1.79
C ARG A 239 12.01 -20.97 3.26
N LYS A 240 13.22 -21.09 3.84
CA LYS A 240 13.37 -21.33 5.28
C LYS A 240 12.91 -20.15 6.12
N ARG A 241 13.13 -18.93 5.64
CA ARG A 241 12.72 -17.69 6.31
C ARG A 241 12.26 -16.66 5.28
N TYR A 242 11.18 -15.98 5.59
CA TYR A 242 10.66 -14.88 4.80
C TYR A 242 10.19 -13.77 5.74
N GLU A 243 10.62 -12.54 5.50
CA GLU A 243 10.26 -11.39 6.31
C GLU A 243 9.50 -10.38 5.44
N VAL A 244 8.40 -9.86 5.98
CA VAL A 244 7.54 -8.87 5.33
C VAL A 244 7.51 -7.64 6.22
N ASP A 245 7.89 -6.49 5.68
CA ASP A 245 7.70 -5.20 6.33
C ASP A 245 6.20 -4.82 6.27
N THR A 246 5.54 -4.81 7.43
CA THR A 246 4.11 -4.45 7.53
C THR A 246 3.90 -2.98 7.84
N SER A 247 4.97 -2.21 8.07
CA SER A 247 4.92 -0.76 8.30
C SER A 247 4.75 0.03 7.02
N LYS A 248 5.13 -0.55 5.88
CA LYS A 248 5.02 0.07 4.56
C LYS A 248 3.71 -0.32 3.87
N PRO A 249 3.11 0.57 3.08
CA PRO A 249 2.04 0.18 2.16
C PRO A 249 2.53 -1.00 1.33
N ILE A 250 1.60 -1.86 0.97
CA ILE A 250 1.87 -3.13 0.31
C ILE A 250 2.85 -2.95 -0.84
N GLN A 251 4.04 -3.53 -0.68
CA GLN A 251 5.02 -3.61 -1.74
C GLN A 251 4.43 -4.47 -2.86
N ARG A 252 4.54 -4.01 -4.11
CA ARG A 252 4.08 -4.74 -5.30
C ARG A 252 4.99 -5.94 -5.61
N ASN A 253 5.29 -6.76 -4.59
CA ASN A 253 6.22 -7.87 -4.68
C ASN A 253 5.61 -9.14 -5.28
N PHE A 254 4.37 -9.06 -5.74
CA PHE A 254 3.71 -10.16 -6.44
C PHE A 254 4.05 -10.14 -7.94
N PRO A 255 4.22 -11.32 -8.57
CA PRO A 255 4.42 -11.39 -10.00
C PRO A 255 3.21 -10.80 -10.74
N ARG A 256 3.50 -10.08 -11.81
CA ARG A 256 2.52 -9.54 -12.75
C ARG A 256 2.80 -10.14 -14.11
N ALA A 257 1.77 -10.45 -14.85
CA ALA A 257 1.89 -10.99 -16.19
C ALA A 257 0.89 -10.30 -17.11
N GLY A 258 1.18 -10.32 -18.40
CA GLY A 258 0.28 -9.72 -19.35
C GLY A 258 0.70 -9.97 -20.79
N TYR A 259 0.00 -9.29 -21.66
CA TYR A 259 0.27 -9.25 -23.09
C TYR A 259 0.10 -7.80 -23.56
N ASP A 260 0.98 -7.35 -24.41
CA ASP A 260 0.77 -6.16 -25.22
C ASP A 260 1.32 -6.36 -26.65
N SER A 261 0.91 -5.47 -27.55
CA SER A 261 1.23 -5.59 -28.98
C SER A 261 2.72 -5.51 -29.27
N ASP A 262 3.48 -4.81 -28.41
CA ASP A 262 4.91 -4.55 -28.63
C ASP A 262 5.80 -5.59 -27.97
N ASP A 263 5.52 -5.91 -26.71
CA ASP A 263 6.33 -6.83 -25.89
C ASP A 263 5.93 -8.31 -26.06
N GLY A 264 4.72 -8.56 -26.58
CA GLY A 264 4.13 -9.90 -26.60
C GLY A 264 3.69 -10.33 -25.21
N LEU A 265 3.85 -11.59 -24.87
CA LEU A 265 3.66 -12.07 -23.50
C LEU A 265 4.81 -11.56 -22.62
N TRP A 266 4.48 -11.07 -21.44
CA TRP A 266 5.45 -10.57 -20.49
C TRP A 266 5.16 -11.00 -19.05
N VAL A 267 6.23 -11.08 -18.26
CA VAL A 267 6.18 -11.30 -16.81
C VAL A 267 7.09 -10.29 -16.13
N LYS A 268 6.59 -9.68 -15.06
CA LYS A 268 7.36 -8.75 -14.22
C LYS A 268 7.27 -9.13 -12.76
N GLN A 269 8.42 -9.14 -12.08
CA GLN A 269 8.55 -9.41 -10.65
C GLN A 269 9.54 -8.43 -10.03
N THR A 270 9.14 -7.76 -8.96
CA THR A 270 10.02 -6.92 -8.15
C THR A 270 10.50 -7.70 -6.93
N PHE A 271 11.80 -7.65 -6.66
CA PHE A 271 12.44 -8.16 -5.45
C PHE A 271 13.07 -6.98 -4.72
N GLU A 272 12.80 -6.87 -3.44
CA GLU A 272 13.43 -5.88 -2.56
C GLU A 272 14.06 -6.58 -1.36
N HIS A 273 15.22 -6.11 -0.93
CA HIS A 273 15.91 -6.61 0.23
C HIS A 273 16.71 -5.50 0.91
N ASP A 274 16.45 -5.29 2.19
CA ASP A 274 17.21 -4.34 2.99
C ASP A 274 18.57 -4.99 3.37
N LEU A 275 19.64 -4.47 2.78
CA LEU A 275 21.02 -4.96 3.03
C LEU A 275 21.53 -4.52 4.39
N MET A 276 21.21 -3.29 4.79
CA MET A 276 21.52 -2.68 6.07
C MET A 276 20.56 -1.52 6.33
N PRO A 277 20.50 -0.96 7.55
CA PRO A 277 19.68 0.20 7.83
C PRO A 277 19.87 1.29 6.78
N ARG A 278 18.76 1.73 6.14
CA ARG A 278 18.72 2.76 5.10
C ARG A 278 19.30 2.38 3.74
N VAL A 279 19.64 1.13 3.50
CA VAL A 279 20.14 0.66 2.20
C VAL A 279 19.30 -0.51 1.73
N THR A 280 18.56 -0.30 0.65
CA THR A 280 17.71 -1.31 0.04
C THR A 280 18.24 -1.68 -1.35
N ALA A 281 18.42 -2.96 -1.61
CA ALA A 281 18.65 -3.49 -2.95
C ALA A 281 17.32 -3.88 -3.58
N ARG A 282 17.12 -3.49 -4.83
CA ARG A 282 15.93 -3.83 -5.61
C ARG A 282 16.32 -4.41 -6.96
N ALA A 283 15.57 -5.41 -7.40
CA ALA A 283 15.66 -6.00 -8.72
C ALA A 283 14.26 -6.08 -9.34
N ASP A 284 14.04 -5.34 -10.41
CA ASP A 284 12.86 -5.46 -11.26
C ASP A 284 13.18 -6.40 -12.43
N ILE A 285 12.71 -7.64 -12.30
CA ILE A 285 12.89 -8.66 -13.31
C ILE A 285 11.74 -8.54 -14.31
N TYR A 286 12.06 -8.20 -15.56
CA TYR A 286 11.10 -8.05 -16.64
C TYR A 286 11.55 -8.89 -17.85
N ALA A 287 10.71 -9.84 -18.24
CA ALA A 287 10.94 -10.71 -19.38
C ALA A 287 9.75 -10.64 -20.35
N THR A 288 10.04 -10.52 -21.64
CA THR A 288 9.06 -10.39 -22.72
C THR A 288 9.39 -11.36 -23.85
N THR A 289 8.37 -11.80 -24.60
CA THR A 289 8.59 -12.73 -25.73
C THR A 289 9.18 -12.05 -26.96
N ASN A 290 8.84 -10.78 -27.20
CA ASN A 290 9.28 -10.06 -28.40
C ASN A 290 10.60 -9.31 -28.21
N LYS A 291 10.84 -8.77 -27.01
CA LYS A 291 11.99 -7.89 -26.74
C LYS A 291 13.00 -8.53 -25.75
N GLY A 292 12.71 -9.76 -25.26
CA GLY A 292 13.58 -10.50 -24.36
C GLY A 292 13.65 -9.93 -22.94
N TRP A 293 14.86 -9.90 -22.38
CA TRP A 293 15.10 -9.54 -20.98
C TRP A 293 15.36 -8.03 -20.84
N ARG A 294 14.54 -7.34 -20.05
CA ARG A 294 14.59 -5.88 -19.86
C ARG A 294 14.59 -5.47 -18.38
N SER A 295 15.34 -6.18 -17.58
CA SER A 295 15.40 -5.97 -16.14
C SER A 295 16.27 -4.79 -15.76
N HIS A 296 16.00 -4.20 -14.58
CA HIS A 296 16.87 -3.23 -13.96
C HIS A 296 17.08 -3.52 -12.47
N TYR A 297 18.15 -2.98 -11.93
CA TYR A 297 18.65 -3.24 -10.59
C TYR A 297 19.02 -1.91 -9.94
N ASP A 298 18.61 -1.74 -8.69
CA ASP A 298 18.83 -0.51 -7.94
C ASP A 298 19.49 -0.83 -6.59
N LEU A 299 20.37 0.07 -6.18
CA LEU A 299 20.84 0.17 -4.80
C LEU A 299 20.48 1.55 -4.28
N ASP A 300 19.58 1.61 -3.31
CA ASP A 300 18.97 2.83 -2.79
C ASP A 300 19.41 3.08 -1.35
N TRP A 301 20.04 4.23 -1.10
CA TRP A 301 20.34 4.74 0.22
C TRP A 301 19.53 6.01 0.48
N ALA A 302 18.85 6.08 1.62
CA ALA A 302 18.05 7.25 1.99
C ALA A 302 18.26 7.65 3.46
N ASN A 303 18.47 8.94 3.72
CA ASN A 303 18.62 9.50 5.07
C ASN A 303 18.30 10.99 5.12
N ALA A 304 17.42 11.40 6.04
CA ALA A 304 17.14 12.81 6.35
C ALA A 304 16.89 13.72 5.14
N GLY A 305 16.12 13.22 4.15
CA GLY A 305 15.81 13.94 2.90
C GLY A 305 16.87 13.79 1.82
N MET A 306 18.02 13.20 2.09
CA MET A 306 19.03 12.83 1.10
C MET A 306 18.77 11.42 0.59
N ARG A 307 18.97 11.19 -0.71
CA ARG A 307 18.90 9.87 -1.35
C ARG A 307 20.03 9.73 -2.35
N ALA A 308 20.66 8.56 -2.36
CA ALA A 308 21.61 8.13 -3.37
C ALA A 308 21.09 6.83 -3.99
N LEU A 309 20.83 6.85 -5.29
CA LEU A 309 20.29 5.73 -6.05
C LEU A 309 21.28 5.35 -7.15
N LEU A 310 21.89 4.16 -7.03
CA LEU A 310 22.68 3.56 -8.09
C LEU A 310 21.82 2.60 -8.88
N THR A 311 21.74 2.81 -10.18
CA THR A 311 20.84 2.09 -11.08
C THR A 311 21.61 1.45 -12.24
N TYR A 312 21.26 0.21 -12.60
CA TYR A 312 21.78 -0.51 -13.76
C TYR A 312 20.64 -1.25 -14.46
N GLY A 313 20.50 -1.14 -15.78
CA GLY A 313 19.54 -1.92 -16.54
C GLY A 313 18.74 -1.11 -17.57
N VAL A 314 17.66 -1.70 -18.06
CA VAL A 314 16.84 -1.15 -19.15
C VAL A 314 15.65 -0.38 -18.59
N PHE A 315 15.45 0.82 -19.14
CA PHE A 315 14.31 1.69 -18.85
C PHE A 315 13.59 2.01 -20.14
N GLU A 316 12.28 1.99 -20.11
CA GLU A 316 11.38 2.29 -21.23
C GLU A 316 10.35 3.32 -20.80
N ASP A 317 10.01 4.25 -21.67
CA ASP A 317 8.95 5.24 -21.45
C ASP A 317 7.58 4.74 -21.96
N GLY A 318 6.56 5.62 -21.89
CA GLY A 318 5.21 5.31 -22.34
C GLY A 318 5.06 5.13 -23.86
N ASP A 319 6.00 5.62 -24.64
CA ASP A 319 6.02 5.59 -26.11
C ASP A 319 7.00 4.55 -26.67
N ASN A 320 7.45 3.61 -25.85
CA ASN A 320 8.39 2.53 -26.14
C ASN A 320 9.81 3.00 -26.48
N ALA A 321 10.18 4.25 -26.24
CA ALA A 321 11.58 4.68 -26.31
C ALA A 321 12.32 4.12 -25.08
N TRP A 322 13.50 3.59 -25.29
CA TRP A 322 14.25 2.91 -24.23
C TRP A 322 15.72 3.31 -24.19
N ILE A 323 16.27 3.22 -23.00
CA ILE A 323 17.70 3.36 -22.71
C ILE A 323 18.16 2.23 -21.79
N LYS A 324 19.46 1.99 -21.79
CA LYS A 324 20.14 1.15 -20.79
C LYS A 324 21.09 2.03 -19.99
N LYS A 325 20.90 2.08 -18.67
CA LYS A 325 21.84 2.71 -17.73
C LYS A 325 22.97 1.72 -17.39
N GLU A 326 24.28 2.13 -17.50
CA GLU A 326 25.45 1.25 -17.47
C GLU A 326 26.62 1.72 -16.54
N PRO A 327 26.51 1.88 -15.25
CA PRO A 327 25.41 2.27 -14.39
C PRO A 327 25.17 3.80 -14.37
N SER A 328 24.16 4.24 -13.61
CA SER A 328 23.85 5.65 -13.34
C SER A 328 23.67 5.88 -11.85
N LEU A 329 24.26 6.97 -11.32
CA LEU A 329 24.12 7.41 -9.94
C LEU A 329 23.26 8.67 -9.86
N THR A 330 22.15 8.59 -9.16
CA THR A 330 21.30 9.75 -8.87
C THR A 330 21.49 10.17 -7.42
N LEU A 331 21.87 11.42 -7.18
CA LEU A 331 21.89 12.04 -5.87
C LEU A 331 20.73 13.03 -5.79
N SER A 332 19.96 13.00 -4.71
CA SER A 332 18.88 13.95 -4.52
C SER A 332 18.76 14.39 -3.06
N TYR A 333 18.24 15.60 -2.87
CA TYR A 333 17.88 16.16 -1.59
C TYR A 333 16.48 16.76 -1.69
N GLY A 334 15.57 16.30 -0.84
CA GLY A 334 14.20 16.81 -0.77
C GLY A 334 13.83 17.27 0.63
N LYS A 335 13.13 18.39 0.73
CA LYS A 335 12.67 18.92 2.01
C LYS A 335 11.36 19.68 1.84
N ARG A 336 10.48 19.51 2.83
CA ARG A 336 9.23 20.27 2.93
C ARG A 336 9.51 21.71 3.36
N VAL A 337 8.80 22.66 2.78
CA VAL A 337 8.93 24.10 3.09
C VAL A 337 8.12 24.41 4.35
N GLY A 338 8.77 24.37 5.50
CA GLY A 338 8.12 24.61 6.80
C GLY A 338 6.95 23.65 7.05
N LYS A 339 5.78 24.20 7.38
CA LYS A 339 4.52 23.45 7.57
C LYS A 339 3.62 23.46 6.33
N THR A 340 4.08 24.03 5.21
CA THR A 340 3.29 24.11 3.97
C THR A 340 3.21 22.74 3.28
N PRO A 341 2.23 22.47 2.43
CA PRO A 341 2.16 21.27 1.61
C PRO A 341 3.09 21.32 0.39
N VAL A 342 4.20 22.05 0.47
CA VAL A 342 5.14 22.23 -0.64
C VAL A 342 6.46 21.57 -0.31
N THR A 343 6.94 20.71 -1.21
CA THR A 343 8.23 20.02 -1.12
C THR A 343 9.10 20.45 -2.30
N TYR A 344 10.33 20.87 -2.03
CA TYR A 344 11.32 21.06 -3.08
C TYR A 344 12.31 19.89 -3.11
N ARG A 345 12.85 19.62 -4.29
CA ARG A 345 13.88 18.61 -4.51
C ARG A 345 14.96 19.15 -5.44
N LEU A 346 16.20 18.98 -5.02
CA LEU A 346 17.38 19.14 -5.86
C LEU A 346 17.86 17.75 -6.27
N TYR A 347 18.26 17.57 -7.51
CA TYR A 347 18.78 16.28 -7.96
C TYR A 347 19.89 16.45 -8.99
N SER A 348 20.74 15.44 -9.05
CA SER A 348 21.75 15.26 -10.10
C SER A 348 21.90 13.78 -10.39
N GLU A 349 21.81 13.41 -11.64
CA GLU A 349 22.09 12.07 -12.15
C GLU A 349 23.31 12.12 -13.06
N TYR A 350 24.25 11.20 -12.85
CA TYR A 350 25.39 11.01 -13.70
C TYR A 350 25.62 9.53 -13.96
N GLY A 351 25.79 9.14 -15.22
CA GLY A 351 26.03 7.76 -15.59
C GLY A 351 26.33 7.57 -17.06
N ARG A 352 26.61 6.34 -17.43
CA ARG A 352 26.74 5.95 -18.84
C ARG A 352 25.41 5.39 -19.33
N TRP A 353 24.89 5.99 -20.39
CA TRP A 353 23.65 5.57 -21.02
C TRP A 353 23.92 4.97 -22.41
N TYR A 354 23.14 3.96 -22.76
CA TYR A 354 23.13 3.35 -24.08
C TYR A 354 21.72 3.33 -24.64
N GLY A 355 21.55 3.80 -25.86
CA GLY A 355 20.30 3.78 -26.59
C GLY A 355 20.53 4.00 -28.08
N SER A 356 19.70 3.41 -28.94
CA SER A 356 19.79 3.56 -30.40
C SER A 356 21.19 3.29 -31.00
N GLY A 357 21.96 2.36 -30.37
CA GLY A 357 23.32 2.03 -30.82
C GLY A 357 24.42 2.99 -30.33
N ILE A 358 24.09 3.98 -29.50
CA ILE A 358 24.98 5.03 -29.03
C ILE A 358 25.25 4.88 -27.53
N HIS A 359 26.49 5.06 -27.10
CA HIS A 359 26.88 5.24 -25.72
C HIS A 359 27.24 6.70 -25.45
N SER A 360 26.68 7.28 -24.38
CA SER A 360 27.00 8.62 -23.92
C SER A 360 27.16 8.66 -22.41
N ASN A 361 28.05 9.51 -21.90
CA ASN A 361 27.99 9.90 -20.52
C ASN A 361 26.89 10.95 -20.39
N HIS A 362 25.85 10.58 -19.68
CA HIS A 362 24.67 11.40 -19.40
C HIS A 362 24.85 12.12 -18.08
N TRP A 363 24.60 13.41 -18.07
CA TRP A 363 24.55 14.20 -16.84
C TRP A 363 23.30 15.07 -16.82
N GLN A 364 22.36 14.75 -15.95
CA GLN A 364 21.16 15.52 -15.71
C GLN A 364 21.18 16.11 -14.30
N TYR A 365 20.78 17.37 -14.14
CA TYR A 365 20.58 17.99 -12.84
C TYR A 365 19.44 19.00 -12.88
N GLY A 366 18.82 19.25 -11.73
CA GLY A 366 17.69 20.15 -11.70
C GLY A 366 17.12 20.39 -10.31
N ILE A 367 16.06 21.17 -10.32
CA ILE A 367 15.23 21.45 -9.17
C ILE A 367 13.77 21.16 -9.52
N SER A 368 13.04 20.55 -8.63
CA SER A 368 11.59 20.43 -8.72
C SER A 368 10.91 20.92 -7.46
N VAL A 369 9.72 21.45 -7.61
CA VAL A 369 8.84 21.89 -6.53
C VAL A 369 7.49 21.22 -6.75
N VAL A 370 7.02 20.50 -5.75
CA VAL A 370 5.76 19.75 -5.79
C VAL A 370 4.89 20.25 -4.64
N HIS A 371 3.64 20.53 -4.94
CA HIS A 371 2.62 20.74 -3.95
C HIS A 371 2.01 19.38 -3.61
N ASP A 372 2.12 18.96 -2.34
CA ASP A 372 1.51 17.72 -1.86
C ASP A 372 0.00 17.81 -2.07
N THR A 373 -0.59 16.72 -2.51
CA THR A 373 -2.02 16.64 -2.78
C THR A 373 -2.85 17.14 -1.61
N THR A 374 -3.63 18.20 -1.83
CA THR A 374 -4.44 18.83 -0.80
C THR A 374 -5.92 18.78 -1.20
N PRO A 375 -6.82 18.26 -0.33
CA PRO A 375 -8.26 18.34 -0.58
C PRO A 375 -8.73 19.79 -0.52
N PHE A 376 -9.51 20.20 -1.50
CA PHE A 376 -10.13 21.51 -1.57
C PHE A 376 -11.58 21.37 -2.07
N HIS A 377 -12.57 21.62 -1.20
CA HIS A 377 -13.99 21.47 -1.54
C HIS A 377 -14.36 20.15 -2.24
N GLY A 378 -13.76 19.02 -1.79
CA GLY A 378 -13.97 17.69 -2.40
C GLY A 378 -13.21 17.47 -3.70
N PHE A 379 -12.39 18.42 -4.11
CA PHE A 379 -11.38 18.26 -5.15
C PHE A 379 -10.01 17.96 -4.53
N ARG A 380 -9.17 17.33 -5.31
CA ARG A 380 -7.75 17.14 -5.03
C ARG A 380 -6.96 17.91 -6.07
N ILE A 381 -6.01 18.72 -5.60
CA ILE A 381 -5.16 19.55 -6.44
C ILE A 381 -3.72 19.05 -6.35
N ASP A 382 -3.14 18.71 -7.49
CA ASP A 382 -1.74 18.32 -7.63
C ASP A 382 -1.03 19.34 -8.51
N LEU A 383 0.03 19.97 -8.00
CA LEU A 383 0.83 20.94 -8.74
C LEU A 383 2.30 20.53 -8.70
N ALA A 384 2.97 20.61 -9.80
CA ALA A 384 4.42 20.42 -9.87
C ALA A 384 5.03 21.39 -10.85
N THR A 385 6.29 21.77 -10.59
CA THR A 385 7.10 22.54 -11.50
C THR A 385 8.57 22.21 -11.32
N GLY A 386 9.36 22.36 -12.37
CA GLY A 386 10.77 22.05 -12.34
C GLY A 386 11.57 22.83 -13.36
N TYR A 387 12.87 22.76 -13.19
CA TYR A 387 13.84 23.17 -14.18
C TYR A 387 14.97 22.16 -14.22
N SER A 388 15.29 21.66 -15.39
CA SER A 388 16.34 20.66 -15.59
C SER A 388 17.31 21.05 -16.70
N VAL A 389 18.50 20.50 -16.59
CA VAL A 389 19.56 20.58 -17.59
C VAL A 389 20.12 19.20 -17.80
N THR A 390 20.09 18.72 -19.03
CA THR A 390 20.70 17.45 -19.46
C THR A 390 21.87 17.73 -20.39
N ARG A 391 22.99 17.03 -20.21
CA ARG A 391 24.18 17.12 -21.05
C ARG A 391 24.62 15.73 -21.48
N GLU A 392 25.00 15.60 -22.74
CA GLU A 392 25.49 14.37 -23.33
C GLU A 392 26.93 14.54 -23.81
N SER A 393 27.78 13.55 -23.52
CA SER A 393 29.19 13.61 -23.92
C SER A 393 29.41 13.21 -25.38
N TYR A 394 28.49 12.44 -25.97
CA TYR A 394 28.64 11.90 -27.33
C TYR A 394 28.63 13.01 -28.39
N ASP A 395 27.67 13.92 -28.36
CA ASP A 395 27.48 14.98 -29.34
C ASP A 395 27.64 16.36 -28.71
N GLY A 396 27.94 16.48 -27.42
CA GLY A 396 28.03 17.74 -26.69
C GLY A 396 26.69 18.45 -26.52
N SER A 397 25.56 17.77 -26.75
CA SER A 397 24.23 18.36 -26.66
C SER A 397 23.94 18.81 -25.23
N ARG A 398 23.18 19.92 -25.12
CA ARG A 398 22.68 20.45 -23.85
C ARG A 398 21.21 20.81 -24.01
N VAL A 399 20.38 20.01 -23.41
CA VAL A 399 18.94 20.21 -23.32
C VAL A 399 18.61 20.85 -21.97
N GLN A 400 17.83 21.90 -21.97
CA GLN A 400 17.40 22.54 -20.71
C GLN A 400 16.01 23.12 -20.88
N GLY A 401 15.25 23.11 -19.81
CA GLY A 401 13.88 23.62 -19.88
C GLY A 401 13.19 23.65 -18.53
N PHE A 402 12.12 24.40 -18.54
CA PHE A 402 11.16 24.51 -17.46
C PHE A 402 9.97 23.59 -17.75
N ASP A 403 9.49 22.89 -16.73
CA ASP A 403 8.28 22.10 -16.79
C ASP A 403 7.30 22.53 -15.68
N ALA A 404 6.00 22.39 -15.96
CA ALA A 404 4.96 22.62 -15.00
C ALA A 404 3.76 21.71 -15.28
N SER A 405 3.12 21.24 -14.24
CA SER A 405 1.86 20.50 -14.34
C SER A 405 0.88 20.90 -13.26
N ALA A 406 -0.40 20.86 -13.60
CA ALA A 406 -1.50 21.11 -12.69
C ALA A 406 -2.62 20.12 -12.98
N TYR A 407 -3.09 19.41 -11.95
CA TYR A 407 -4.20 18.48 -12.05
C TYR A 407 -5.25 18.79 -11.00
N LEU A 408 -6.50 18.65 -11.41
CA LEU A 408 -7.66 18.74 -10.55
C LEU A 408 -8.42 17.42 -10.69
N THR A 409 -8.53 16.70 -9.58
CA THR A 409 -9.18 15.39 -9.54
C THR A 409 -10.35 15.44 -8.55
N LYS A 410 -11.46 14.78 -8.88
CA LYS A 410 -12.63 14.70 -8.00
C LYS A 410 -13.25 13.31 -8.01
N SER A 411 -13.53 12.81 -6.80
CA SER A 411 -14.46 11.71 -6.57
C SER A 411 -15.83 12.30 -6.31
N PHE A 412 -16.77 12.11 -7.25
CA PHE A 412 -18.14 12.64 -7.12
C PHE A 412 -19.00 11.78 -6.19
N ASN A 413 -18.76 10.48 -6.22
CA ASN A 413 -19.37 9.47 -5.37
C ASN A 413 -18.54 8.17 -5.45
N ASP A 414 -18.99 7.10 -4.80
CA ASP A 414 -18.28 5.80 -4.75
C ASP A 414 -18.13 5.13 -6.12
N ARG A 415 -18.87 5.57 -7.14
CA ARG A 415 -18.83 5.00 -8.48
C ARG A 415 -18.14 5.86 -9.51
N PHE A 416 -18.21 7.19 -9.39
CA PHE A 416 -17.74 8.10 -10.41
C PHE A 416 -16.59 8.99 -9.92
N ALA A 417 -15.54 9.08 -10.72
CA ALA A 417 -14.40 10.00 -10.51
C ALA A 417 -13.92 10.54 -11.85
N ALA A 418 -13.39 11.76 -11.85
CA ALA A 418 -12.81 12.38 -13.03
C ALA A 418 -11.61 13.25 -12.66
N TYR A 419 -10.73 13.50 -13.64
CA TYR A 419 -9.66 14.47 -13.53
C TYR A 419 -9.57 15.31 -14.79
N VAL A 420 -9.00 16.51 -14.63
CA VAL A 420 -8.50 17.35 -15.72
C VAL A 420 -7.12 17.85 -15.33
N GLY A 421 -6.24 18.01 -16.32
CA GLY A 421 -4.89 18.47 -16.08
C GLY A 421 -4.33 19.24 -17.28
N ALA A 422 -3.31 20.03 -16.98
CA ALA A 422 -2.51 20.75 -17.96
C ALA A 422 -1.04 20.50 -17.67
N VAL A 423 -0.28 20.19 -18.71
CA VAL A 423 1.18 20.00 -18.66
C VAL A 423 1.83 20.97 -19.63
N TYR A 424 2.85 21.66 -19.16
CA TYR A 424 3.68 22.52 -19.95
C TYR A 424 5.13 22.07 -19.85
N THR A 425 5.79 21.89 -20.98
CA THR A 425 7.22 21.60 -21.07
C THR A 425 7.86 22.57 -22.05
N GLN A 426 8.83 23.36 -21.58
CA GLN A 426 9.56 24.27 -22.43
C GLN A 426 10.48 23.47 -23.35
N LYS A 427 10.23 23.53 -24.67
CA LYS A 427 11.11 22.89 -25.65
C LYS A 427 12.48 23.58 -25.67
N SER A 428 13.52 22.79 -25.51
CA SER A 428 14.89 23.25 -25.74
C SER A 428 15.13 23.52 -27.25
N LYS A 429 16.08 24.38 -27.54
CA LYS A 429 16.54 24.61 -28.93
C LYS A 429 17.26 23.38 -29.49
N GLN A 430 17.94 22.64 -28.65
CA GLN A 430 18.60 21.37 -29.00
C GLN A 430 17.66 20.20 -28.68
N LYS A 431 17.68 19.18 -29.54
CA LYS A 431 17.02 17.93 -29.29
C LYS A 431 17.82 17.10 -28.27
N SER A 432 17.16 16.28 -27.51
CA SER A 432 17.80 15.25 -26.72
C SER A 432 18.50 14.23 -27.61
N LEU A 433 19.64 13.69 -27.14
CA LEU A 433 20.33 12.60 -27.82
C LEU A 433 19.50 11.33 -27.81
N PHE A 434 18.77 11.09 -26.71
CA PHE A 434 17.91 9.94 -26.53
C PHE A 434 16.43 10.36 -26.61
N ASP A 435 15.64 9.63 -27.39
CA ASP A 435 14.19 9.85 -27.48
C ASP A 435 13.51 9.65 -26.14
N TYR A 436 14.06 8.82 -25.27
CA TYR A 436 13.61 8.58 -23.89
C TYR A 436 13.44 9.87 -23.07
N ASP A 437 14.29 10.89 -23.29
CA ASP A 437 14.25 12.19 -22.59
C ASP A 437 13.51 13.28 -23.36
N GLN A 438 12.95 12.96 -24.52
CA GLN A 438 12.34 13.96 -25.39
C GLN A 438 10.83 14.04 -25.16
N GLU A 439 10.33 15.23 -24.87
CA GLU A 439 8.90 15.52 -24.86
C GLU A 439 8.44 15.97 -26.26
N ASP A 440 7.43 15.30 -26.80
CA ASP A 440 6.90 15.57 -28.13
C ASP A 440 6.19 16.92 -28.23
N TYR A 441 5.47 17.30 -27.17
CA TYR A 441 4.57 18.45 -27.16
C TYR A 441 4.84 19.37 -25.98
N SER A 442 4.85 20.69 -26.24
CA SER A 442 5.11 21.70 -25.21
C SER A 442 3.90 21.97 -24.32
N LYS A 443 2.71 21.86 -24.86
CA LYS A 443 1.44 22.17 -24.16
C LYS A 443 0.46 21.04 -24.35
N VAL A 444 0.10 20.41 -23.27
CA VAL A 444 -0.76 19.23 -23.26
C VAL A 444 -1.89 19.41 -22.28
N LEU A 445 -3.10 19.13 -22.70
CA LEU A 445 -4.25 18.97 -21.84
C LEU A 445 -4.54 17.48 -21.66
N GLN A 446 -4.83 17.09 -20.45
CA GLN A 446 -5.18 15.71 -20.11
C GLN A 446 -6.52 15.69 -19.38
N ALA A 447 -7.33 14.70 -19.66
CA ALA A 447 -8.58 14.50 -18.95
C ALA A 447 -8.94 13.02 -18.92
N GLY A 448 -9.70 12.62 -17.93
CA GLY A 448 -10.22 11.27 -17.88
C GLY A 448 -11.34 11.12 -16.86
N LEU A 449 -12.03 10.02 -17.00
CA LEU A 449 -13.12 9.66 -16.12
C LEU A 449 -13.10 8.15 -15.86
N SER A 450 -13.59 7.74 -14.70
CA SER A 450 -13.83 6.34 -14.39
C SER A 450 -15.20 6.15 -13.79
N TYR A 451 -15.83 5.03 -14.14
CA TYR A 451 -17.13 4.65 -13.64
C TYR A 451 -17.14 3.18 -13.20
N ARG A 452 -17.57 2.92 -11.98
CA ARG A 452 -17.74 1.58 -11.43
C ARG A 452 -19.14 1.07 -11.81
N LEU A 453 -19.19 0.09 -12.70
CA LEU A 453 -20.43 -0.53 -13.15
C LEU A 453 -21.08 -1.34 -12.02
N ASP A 454 -20.27 -2.17 -11.36
CA ASP A 454 -20.64 -3.02 -10.24
C ASP A 454 -19.43 -3.25 -9.32
N GLU A 455 -19.54 -4.16 -8.35
CA GLU A 455 -18.45 -4.45 -7.39
C GLU A 455 -17.17 -4.99 -8.05
N ARG A 456 -17.30 -5.64 -9.22
CA ARG A 456 -16.20 -6.29 -9.92
C ARG A 456 -15.72 -5.54 -11.16
N ASN A 457 -16.57 -4.68 -11.73
CA ASN A 457 -16.29 -4.06 -13.02
C ASN A 457 -16.18 -2.54 -12.90
N ARG A 458 -15.08 -2.01 -13.41
CA ARG A 458 -14.84 -0.57 -13.57
C ARG A 458 -14.42 -0.30 -15.00
N ILE A 459 -14.97 0.72 -15.63
CA ILE A 459 -14.52 1.25 -16.91
C ILE A 459 -13.90 2.62 -16.72
N ALA A 460 -12.96 2.97 -17.58
CA ALA A 460 -12.38 4.31 -17.56
C ALA A 460 -11.90 4.73 -18.94
N VAL A 461 -11.75 6.03 -19.13
CA VAL A 461 -11.12 6.63 -20.30
C VAL A 461 -10.13 7.69 -19.85
N GLY A 462 -8.97 7.71 -20.49
CA GLY A 462 -7.96 8.75 -20.31
C GLY A 462 -7.60 9.35 -21.66
N THR A 463 -7.39 10.67 -21.72
CA THR A 463 -7.12 11.37 -22.96
C THR A 463 -5.99 12.36 -22.83
N LYS A 464 -5.22 12.54 -23.92
CA LYS A 464 -4.16 13.52 -24.05
C LYS A 464 -4.37 14.32 -25.33
N TYR A 465 -4.39 15.64 -25.19
CA TYR A 465 -4.58 16.58 -26.31
C TYR A 465 -3.40 17.54 -26.39
N ALA A 466 -2.67 17.51 -27.50
CA ALA A 466 -1.62 18.46 -27.78
C ALA A 466 -2.25 19.77 -28.28
N VAL A 467 -2.04 20.87 -27.53
CA VAL A 467 -2.60 22.20 -27.88
C VAL A 467 -2.03 22.71 -29.20
N GLU A 468 -0.77 22.43 -29.42
CA GLU A 468 -0.08 22.64 -30.71
C GLU A 468 0.51 21.28 -31.10
N PRO A 469 0.06 20.62 -32.14
CA PRO A 469 -0.69 21.03 -33.34
C PRO A 469 -2.20 20.80 -33.36
N HIS A 470 -2.90 20.94 -32.24
CA HIS A 470 -4.35 20.77 -32.12
C HIS A 470 -4.85 19.34 -32.43
N LYS A 471 -4.25 18.35 -31.79
CA LYS A 471 -4.65 16.97 -32.01
C LYS A 471 -4.74 16.15 -30.73
N TRP A 472 -5.63 15.17 -30.73
CA TRP A 472 -5.63 14.11 -29.73
C TRP A 472 -4.47 13.17 -30.01
N THR A 473 -3.54 13.05 -29.06
CA THR A 473 -2.38 12.17 -29.17
C THR A 473 -2.65 10.80 -28.57
N ASP A 474 -3.41 10.75 -27.49
CA ASP A 474 -3.81 9.54 -26.84
C ASP A 474 -5.28 9.57 -26.46
N VAL A 475 -5.95 8.46 -26.67
CA VAL A 475 -7.29 8.16 -26.16
C VAL A 475 -7.28 6.69 -25.75
N ASP A 476 -7.24 6.44 -24.46
CA ASP A 476 -7.11 5.14 -23.87
C ASP A 476 -8.39 4.71 -23.18
N TYR A 477 -8.87 3.53 -23.51
CA TYR A 477 -10.03 2.92 -22.89
C TYR A 477 -9.56 1.80 -21.97
N TYR A 478 -10.10 1.73 -20.76
CA TYR A 478 -9.78 0.74 -19.77
C TYR A 478 -11.00 -0.02 -19.31
N TRP A 479 -10.85 -1.31 -19.10
CA TRP A 479 -11.76 -2.14 -18.36
C TRP A 479 -10.99 -2.91 -17.30
N PHE A 480 -11.45 -2.79 -16.05
CA PHE A 480 -10.91 -3.47 -14.89
C PHE A 480 -11.93 -4.50 -14.43
N HIS A 481 -11.50 -5.74 -14.31
CA HIS A 481 -12.30 -6.83 -13.79
C HIS A 481 -11.66 -7.42 -12.55
N ASP A 482 -12.32 -7.29 -11.41
CA ASP A 482 -11.86 -7.79 -10.11
C ASP A 482 -12.24 -9.26 -9.97
N LEU A 483 -11.23 -10.10 -9.70
CA LEU A 483 -11.34 -11.53 -9.44
C LEU A 483 -11.20 -11.87 -7.95
N HIS A 484 -11.41 -10.90 -7.04
CA HIS A 484 -11.21 -10.91 -5.59
C HIS A 484 -9.74 -10.83 -5.16
N CYS A 485 -8.91 -11.78 -5.56
CA CYS A 485 -7.50 -11.86 -5.17
C CYS A 485 -6.57 -11.28 -6.24
N SER A 486 -7.10 -11.02 -7.41
CA SER A 486 -6.39 -10.49 -8.56
C SER A 486 -7.35 -9.68 -9.43
N GLN A 487 -6.81 -8.88 -10.34
CA GLN A 487 -7.59 -8.17 -11.33
C GLN A 487 -7.02 -8.36 -12.73
N ILE A 488 -7.90 -8.32 -13.71
CA ILE A 488 -7.56 -8.22 -15.11
C ILE A 488 -7.80 -6.77 -15.53
N ILE A 489 -6.82 -6.17 -16.19
CA ILE A 489 -6.91 -4.84 -16.77
C ILE A 489 -6.74 -4.99 -18.27
N LEU A 490 -7.77 -4.59 -19.00
CA LEU A 490 -7.74 -4.47 -20.46
C LEU A 490 -7.61 -2.99 -20.81
N ARG A 491 -6.60 -2.62 -21.58
CA ARG A 491 -6.40 -1.26 -22.11
C ARG A 491 -6.35 -1.31 -23.63
N TYR A 492 -7.11 -0.44 -24.28
CA TYR A 492 -7.04 -0.18 -25.71
C TYR A 492 -6.58 1.25 -25.95
N ARG A 493 -5.46 1.42 -26.63
CA ARG A 493 -4.88 2.72 -27.04
C ARG A 493 -5.33 3.03 -28.46
N SER A 494 -6.36 3.83 -28.62
CA SER A 494 -7.01 4.02 -29.93
C SER A 494 -6.15 4.81 -30.94
N LYS A 495 -5.17 5.59 -30.47
CA LYS A 495 -4.28 6.36 -31.36
C LYS A 495 -3.07 5.55 -31.84
N GLN A 496 -2.70 4.52 -31.09
CA GLN A 496 -1.61 3.59 -31.44
C GLN A 496 -2.14 2.25 -31.98
N ASP A 497 -3.49 2.06 -32.01
CA ASP A 497 -4.14 0.79 -32.37
C ASP A 497 -3.53 -0.41 -31.63
N SER A 498 -3.27 -0.23 -30.33
CA SER A 498 -2.59 -1.24 -29.52
C SER A 498 -3.42 -1.68 -28.32
N TRP A 499 -3.29 -2.96 -27.98
CA TRP A 499 -3.94 -3.60 -26.87
C TRP A 499 -2.94 -3.98 -25.81
N LYS A 500 -3.31 -3.75 -24.53
CA LYS A 500 -2.58 -4.26 -23.37
C LYS A 500 -3.55 -5.01 -22.47
N VAL A 501 -3.17 -6.22 -22.10
CA VAL A 501 -3.83 -7.03 -21.09
C VAL A 501 -2.86 -7.23 -19.94
N LYS A 502 -3.28 -6.89 -18.73
CA LYS A 502 -2.48 -7.07 -17.53
C LYS A 502 -3.27 -7.87 -16.51
N TRP A 503 -2.61 -8.84 -15.94
CA TRP A 503 -3.09 -9.55 -14.76
C TRP A 503 -2.15 -9.26 -13.59
N GLU A 504 -2.73 -8.85 -12.49
CA GLU A 504 -1.98 -8.55 -11.27
C GLU A 504 -2.75 -8.97 -10.02
N PHE A 505 -2.02 -9.34 -8.97
CA PHE A 505 -2.65 -9.60 -7.69
C PHE A 505 -3.15 -8.30 -7.05
N THR A 506 -4.37 -8.37 -6.50
CA THR A 506 -4.94 -7.30 -5.67
C THR A 506 -4.83 -7.73 -4.22
N PRO A 507 -3.93 -7.17 -3.45
CA PRO A 507 -3.65 -7.60 -2.07
C PRO A 507 -4.59 -6.93 -1.06
N TRP A 508 -5.88 -6.93 -1.29
CA TRP A 508 -6.86 -6.23 -0.45
C TRP A 508 -7.83 -7.18 0.24
#